data_f44e73ca4dd1c952a24e3889c6823289
#
_entry.id   f44e73ca4dd1c952a24e3889c6823289
#
_cell.length_a   1.000
_cell.length_b   1.000
_cell.length_c   1.000
_cell.angle_alpha   90.00
_cell.angle_beta   90.00
_cell.angle_gamma   90.00
#
_symmetry.space_group_name_H-M   'P 1'
#
loop_
_entity.id
_entity.type
_entity.pdbx_description
1 polymer ?
#
loop_
_entity_poly.entity_id
_entity_poly.type
_entity_poly.pdbx_seq_one_letter_code
_entity_poly.pdbx_strand_id
1 'polypeptide(L)'
;MSFKIKNQSFCSLFLMAFYILVSLNTNGQSKTKVKPLILIDQGSFAVGGSVIKNEGTFDPLKRTPEGQTFHGDHAYITYQIPVKARKLPLVFWHGIGQFSKTWMTTPDGREGFNNIFLKRNFSVYLIDQPRRGNAGRSTVPATINPTPDEQMWFGTFRVGIGFDYFSGVQFAKDEETLNQYFRQMVPNIGGFDTEVITNATSKLFDKIGNGVLVTHSHSGGFGWATAVKNDKIRAIASYEPGSGFLFPAGEVPDPIASSSGPVGAIGIPMTDFMKLTKIPIIIYYGDFIPEKLDPNPGADGWRARLEMARKWRDTVNKYGGDVEVIHLPEIGIKGNTHFPFSDLNNMEIANLLNKWLKEKGLD
;
A
#
# COMPACT_ATOMS: atom_id res chain seq x y z
N MET A 1 43.63 67.02 -38.50
CA MET A 1 44.73 66.10 -38.29
C MET A 1 44.35 65.01 -37.33
N SER A 2 44.27 63.81 -37.80
CA SER A 2 43.92 62.52 -37.32
C SER A 2 44.52 62.13 -35.97
N PHE A 3 43.74 61.47 -35.12
CA PHE A 3 44.17 60.27 -34.35
C PHE A 3 42.98 59.43 -33.97
N LYS A 4 42.64 58.44 -34.80
CA LYS A 4 42.03 57.19 -34.43
C LYS A 4 43.15 56.24 -34.03
N ILE A 5 43.05 55.47 -32.99
CA ILE A 5 43.48 54.05 -32.88
C ILE A 5 43.29 53.52 -31.44
N LYS A 6 42.72 52.34 -31.40
CA LYS A 6 42.86 51.25 -30.45
C LYS A 6 42.04 51.25 -29.17
N ASN A 7 40.87 50.65 -29.29
CA ASN A 7 40.20 49.96 -28.14
C ASN A 7 39.33 48.77 -28.61
N GLN A 8 39.91 47.87 -29.44
CA GLN A 8 39.19 46.63 -29.81
C GLN A 8 39.82 45.30 -29.30
N SER A 9 40.99 45.36 -28.67
CA SER A 9 41.72 44.15 -28.28
C SER A 9 41.47 43.70 -26.80
N PHE A 10 40.89 44.56 -25.97
CA PHE A 10 40.67 44.25 -24.55
C PHE A 10 39.36 43.54 -24.27
N CYS A 11 38.32 43.70 -25.10
CA CYS A 11 37.04 43.03 -24.90
C CYS A 11 37.05 41.55 -25.26
N SER A 12 37.87 41.13 -26.22
CA SER A 12 37.91 39.74 -26.69
C SER A 12 38.63 38.79 -25.70
N LEU A 13 39.61 39.28 -24.94
CA LEU A 13 40.31 38.48 -23.93
C LEU A 13 39.44 38.26 -22.65
N PHE A 14 38.60 39.22 -22.28
CA PHE A 14 37.73 39.09 -21.12
C PHE A 14 36.54 38.13 -21.37
N LEU A 15 36.02 38.06 -22.59
CA LEU A 15 34.95 37.11 -22.97
C LEU A 15 35.47 35.68 -23.07
N MET A 16 36.72 35.47 -23.51
CA MET A 16 37.32 34.13 -23.56
C MET A 16 37.66 33.59 -22.16
N ALA A 17 38.10 34.44 -21.22
CA ALA A 17 38.33 34.06 -19.82
C ALA A 17 37.04 33.73 -19.07
N PHE A 18 35.92 34.38 -19.40
CA PHE A 18 34.63 34.10 -18.80
C PHE A 18 34.03 32.75 -19.28
N TYR A 19 34.23 32.39 -20.56
CA TYR A 19 33.82 31.10 -21.11
C TYR A 19 34.64 29.93 -20.55
N ILE A 20 35.92 30.11 -20.22
CA ILE A 20 36.77 29.07 -19.63
C ILE A 20 36.44 28.87 -18.15
N LEU A 21 36.00 29.90 -17.41
CA LEU A 21 35.61 29.80 -16.00
C LEU A 21 34.20 29.19 -15.81
N VAL A 22 33.29 29.29 -16.78
CA VAL A 22 31.98 28.67 -16.75
C VAL A 22 32.04 27.18 -17.12
N SER A 23 33.03 26.74 -17.88
CA SER A 23 33.21 25.34 -18.27
C SER A 23 33.93 24.49 -17.23
N LEU A 24 34.45 25.05 -16.14
CA LEU A 24 35.14 24.29 -15.08
C LEU A 24 34.27 23.96 -13.87
N ASN A 25 33.01 24.40 -13.84
CA ASN A 25 32.05 24.06 -12.79
C ASN A 25 30.99 23.03 -13.20
N THR A 26 31.19 22.24 -14.23
CA THR A 26 30.49 21.00 -14.37
C THR A 26 31.09 19.99 -13.39
N ASN A 27 30.73 20.11 -12.14
CA ASN A 27 30.84 18.99 -11.20
C ASN A 27 30.17 17.79 -11.86
N GLY A 28 30.99 16.92 -12.43
CA GLY A 28 30.55 15.62 -12.87
C GLY A 28 29.93 14.89 -11.67
N GLN A 29 28.64 15.09 -11.45
CA GLN A 29 27.88 14.11 -10.68
C GLN A 29 28.20 12.77 -11.33
N SER A 30 28.99 11.95 -10.62
CA SER A 30 29.16 10.55 -10.95
C SER A 30 27.76 9.98 -11.11
N LYS A 31 27.29 9.86 -12.36
CA LYS A 31 26.06 9.15 -12.67
C LYS A 31 26.31 7.73 -12.19
N THR A 32 25.91 7.43 -10.97
CA THR A 32 25.80 6.05 -10.50
C THR A 32 25.08 5.31 -11.62
N LYS A 33 25.78 4.36 -12.26
CA LYS A 33 25.20 3.58 -13.36
C LYS A 33 23.98 2.87 -12.79
N VAL A 34 22.80 3.43 -13.03
CA VAL A 34 21.53 2.80 -12.65
C VAL A 34 21.49 1.46 -13.38
N LYS A 35 21.52 0.37 -12.62
CA LYS A 35 21.36 -0.96 -13.23
C LYS A 35 19.94 -1.05 -13.78
N PRO A 36 19.77 -1.41 -15.06
CA PRO A 36 18.44 -1.57 -15.63
C PRO A 36 17.68 -2.67 -14.90
N LEU A 37 16.40 -2.45 -14.69
CA LEU A 37 15.47 -3.49 -14.27
C LEU A 37 15.08 -4.29 -15.52
N ILE A 38 15.40 -5.59 -15.54
CA ILE A 38 15.10 -6.47 -16.67
C ILE A 38 13.98 -7.42 -16.26
N LEU A 39 12.87 -7.35 -16.98
CA LEU A 39 11.70 -8.20 -16.75
C LEU A 39 11.66 -9.32 -17.80
N ILE A 40 11.25 -10.51 -17.39
CA ILE A 40 10.94 -11.61 -18.29
C ILE A 40 9.48 -11.54 -18.76
N ASP A 41 8.61 -10.96 -17.93
CA ASP A 41 7.19 -10.82 -18.24
C ASP A 41 6.56 -9.66 -17.43
N GLN A 42 5.53 -9.06 -18.00
CA GLN A 42 4.66 -8.10 -17.32
C GLN A 42 3.29 -8.08 -18.01
N GLY A 43 2.26 -7.73 -17.25
CA GLY A 43 0.92 -7.66 -17.81
C GLY A 43 -0.14 -7.35 -16.77
N SER A 44 -1.38 -7.63 -17.15
CA SER A 44 -2.52 -7.47 -16.28
C SER A 44 -3.64 -8.46 -16.62
N PHE A 45 -4.48 -8.76 -15.63
CA PHE A 45 -5.66 -9.59 -15.79
C PHE A 45 -6.68 -9.30 -14.68
N ALA A 46 -7.92 -9.74 -14.89
CA ALA A 46 -8.96 -9.72 -13.85
C ALA A 46 -9.14 -11.11 -13.23
N VAL A 47 -9.55 -11.15 -11.97
CA VAL A 47 -9.87 -12.39 -11.24
C VAL A 47 -11.13 -12.23 -10.37
N GLY A 48 -11.85 -13.34 -10.17
CA GLY A 48 -13.07 -13.33 -9.40
C GLY A 48 -14.20 -12.56 -10.09
N GLY A 49 -15.08 -11.98 -9.28
CA GLY A 49 -16.24 -11.24 -9.76
C GLY A 49 -17.42 -12.10 -10.17
N SER A 50 -18.44 -11.44 -10.71
CA SER A 50 -19.70 -12.05 -11.13
C SER A 50 -20.03 -11.71 -12.57
N VAL A 51 -20.74 -12.64 -13.21
CA VAL A 51 -21.32 -12.45 -14.54
C VAL A 51 -22.84 -12.51 -14.42
N ILE A 52 -23.51 -11.39 -14.61
CA ILE A 52 -24.97 -11.30 -14.59
C ILE A 52 -25.45 -11.37 -16.02
N LYS A 53 -26.35 -12.32 -16.31
CA LYS A 53 -27.02 -12.46 -17.60
C LYS A 53 -28.48 -12.09 -17.41
N ASN A 54 -28.95 -11.07 -18.12
CA ASN A 54 -30.37 -10.71 -18.11
C ASN A 54 -31.10 -11.53 -19.16
N GLU A 55 -32.30 -11.99 -18.78
CA GLU A 55 -33.19 -12.70 -19.68
C GLU A 55 -33.65 -11.83 -20.83
N GLY A 56 -34.23 -12.46 -21.88
CA GLY A 56 -34.73 -11.79 -23.05
C GLY A 56 -33.78 -11.80 -24.23
N THR A 57 -34.11 -11.05 -25.27
CA THR A 57 -33.36 -10.94 -26.52
C THR A 57 -32.76 -9.55 -26.64
N PHE A 58 -31.47 -9.48 -26.90
CA PHE A 58 -30.78 -8.20 -27.12
C PHE A 58 -31.28 -7.52 -28.39
N ASP A 59 -31.71 -6.27 -28.25
CA ASP A 59 -32.09 -5.38 -29.34
C ASP A 59 -31.13 -4.17 -29.41
N PRO A 60 -30.29 -4.02 -30.45
CA PRO A 60 -29.34 -2.93 -30.55
C PRO A 60 -29.97 -1.54 -30.63
N LEU A 61 -31.27 -1.46 -30.95
CA LEU A 61 -32.02 -0.22 -31.03
C LEU A 61 -32.64 0.20 -29.69
N LYS A 62 -32.59 -0.67 -28.67
CA LYS A 62 -33.13 -0.42 -27.34
C LYS A 62 -32.02 -0.49 -26.28
N ARG A 63 -31.91 0.56 -25.47
CA ARG A 63 -30.96 0.59 -24.33
C ARG A 63 -31.59 0.01 -23.07
N THR A 64 -31.99 -1.25 -23.15
CA THR A 64 -32.60 -1.99 -22.04
C THR A 64 -31.67 -3.14 -21.58
N PRO A 65 -31.84 -3.67 -20.36
CA PRO A 65 -31.05 -4.78 -19.87
C PRO A 65 -31.31 -6.14 -20.55
N GLU A 66 -32.47 -6.30 -21.22
CA GLU A 66 -32.88 -7.58 -21.79
C GLU A 66 -31.83 -8.17 -22.74
N GLY A 67 -31.50 -9.44 -22.54
CA GLY A 67 -30.52 -10.18 -23.34
C GLY A 67 -29.07 -9.71 -23.19
N GLN A 68 -28.78 -8.78 -22.26
CA GLN A 68 -27.43 -8.25 -22.05
C GLN A 68 -26.72 -8.94 -20.90
N THR A 69 -25.38 -8.94 -20.96
CA THR A 69 -24.50 -9.52 -19.95
C THR A 69 -23.67 -8.42 -19.28
N PHE A 70 -23.52 -8.52 -17.96
CA PHE A 70 -22.75 -7.59 -17.17
C PHE A 70 -21.65 -8.35 -16.37
N HIS A 71 -20.40 -7.92 -16.49
CA HIS A 71 -19.27 -8.42 -15.71
C HIS A 71 -18.85 -7.37 -14.68
N GLY A 72 -18.89 -7.71 -13.39
CA GLY A 72 -18.51 -6.78 -12.32
C GLY A 72 -17.94 -7.49 -11.10
N ASP A 73 -17.56 -6.71 -10.09
CA ASP A 73 -17.04 -7.17 -8.80
C ASP A 73 -15.78 -8.05 -8.89
N HIS A 74 -15.02 -7.96 -9.99
CA HIS A 74 -13.71 -8.59 -10.13
C HIS A 74 -12.63 -7.73 -9.47
N ALA A 75 -11.51 -8.34 -9.07
CA ALA A 75 -10.27 -7.63 -8.81
C ALA A 75 -9.48 -7.47 -10.13
N TYR A 76 -8.73 -6.37 -10.25
CA TYR A 76 -7.82 -6.14 -11.36
C TYR A 76 -6.37 -6.24 -10.87
N ILE A 77 -5.55 -6.98 -11.58
CA ILE A 77 -4.19 -7.30 -11.20
C ILE A 77 -3.23 -6.76 -12.25
N THR A 78 -2.20 -6.05 -11.82
CA THR A 78 -1.02 -5.78 -12.64
C THR A 78 0.16 -6.55 -12.08
N TYR A 79 1.04 -7.07 -12.95
CA TYR A 79 2.19 -7.84 -12.50
C TYR A 79 3.45 -7.56 -13.29
N GLN A 80 4.58 -7.78 -12.64
CA GLN A 80 5.92 -7.69 -13.23
C GLN A 80 6.79 -8.81 -12.65
N ILE A 81 7.52 -9.52 -13.54
CA ILE A 81 8.35 -10.68 -13.20
C ILE A 81 9.79 -10.38 -13.64
N PRO A 82 10.76 -10.27 -12.72
CA PRO A 82 12.16 -10.08 -13.07
C PRO A 82 12.80 -11.37 -13.62
N VAL A 83 13.85 -11.23 -14.43
CA VAL A 83 14.54 -12.37 -15.07
C VAL A 83 15.04 -13.43 -14.08
N LYS A 84 15.44 -13.00 -12.88
CA LYS A 84 15.91 -13.89 -11.79
C LYS A 84 14.91 -13.90 -10.65
N ALA A 85 13.64 -14.17 -10.96
CA ALA A 85 12.58 -14.17 -9.97
C ALA A 85 12.84 -15.14 -8.82
N ARG A 86 12.62 -14.68 -7.59
CA ARG A 86 12.57 -15.53 -6.39
C ARG A 86 11.36 -16.45 -6.45
N LYS A 87 11.38 -17.51 -5.63
CA LYS A 87 10.37 -18.58 -5.65
C LYS A 87 8.96 -18.06 -5.32
N LEU A 88 8.85 -17.17 -4.33
CA LEU A 88 7.58 -16.62 -3.88
C LEU A 88 7.40 -15.18 -4.38
N PRO A 89 6.33 -14.87 -5.12
CA PRO A 89 5.98 -13.50 -5.45
C PRO A 89 5.47 -12.74 -4.22
N LEU A 90 5.60 -11.41 -4.27
CA LEU A 90 4.91 -10.51 -3.36
C LEU A 90 3.62 -10.00 -4.01
N VAL A 91 2.52 -10.13 -3.29
CA VAL A 91 1.20 -9.65 -3.72
C VAL A 91 0.83 -8.47 -2.83
N PHE A 92 0.83 -7.27 -3.38
CA PHE A 92 0.57 -6.03 -2.66
C PHE A 92 -0.88 -5.61 -2.75
N TRP A 93 -1.50 -5.33 -1.62
CA TRP A 93 -2.89 -4.95 -1.51
C TRP A 93 -3.06 -3.64 -0.73
N HIS A 94 -3.68 -2.67 -1.34
CA HIS A 94 -3.86 -1.28 -0.86
C HIS A 94 -4.86 -1.14 0.30
N GLY A 95 -4.85 0.02 0.96
CA GLY A 95 -5.80 0.43 2.00
C GLY A 95 -7.10 1.04 1.46
N ILE A 96 -7.94 1.54 2.39
CA ILE A 96 -9.14 2.29 2.05
C ILE A 96 -8.77 3.61 1.37
N GLY A 97 -9.61 4.06 0.42
CA GLY A 97 -9.32 5.29 -0.34
C GLY A 97 -8.13 5.17 -1.30
N GLN A 98 -7.53 4.00 -1.44
CA GLN A 98 -6.31 3.74 -2.20
C GLN A 98 -6.55 2.74 -3.34
N PHE A 99 -5.58 2.63 -4.24
CA PHE A 99 -5.48 1.60 -5.27
C PHE A 99 -4.00 1.22 -5.47
N SER A 100 -3.70 0.36 -6.41
CA SER A 100 -2.35 -0.19 -6.65
C SER A 100 -1.24 0.87 -6.75
N LYS A 101 -1.56 2.11 -7.17
CA LYS A 101 -0.62 3.25 -7.23
C LYS A 101 0.14 3.49 -5.92
N THR A 102 -0.47 3.22 -4.76
CA THR A 102 0.15 3.45 -3.44
C THR A 102 1.46 2.69 -3.24
N TRP A 103 1.66 1.57 -3.95
CA TRP A 103 2.87 0.74 -3.91
C TRP A 103 3.90 1.08 -4.98
N MET A 104 3.54 1.91 -5.95
CA MET A 104 4.39 2.31 -7.08
C MET A 104 5.33 3.47 -6.70
N THR A 105 5.33 4.57 -7.45
CA THR A 105 6.10 5.76 -7.12
C THR A 105 5.51 6.46 -5.90
N THR A 106 6.33 6.83 -4.93
CA THR A 106 5.91 7.61 -3.76
C THR A 106 5.40 9.00 -4.16
N PRO A 107 4.61 9.70 -3.34
CA PRO A 107 4.11 11.03 -3.65
C PRO A 107 5.20 12.04 -4.00
N ASP A 108 6.37 11.95 -3.39
CA ASP A 108 7.55 12.77 -3.62
C ASP A 108 8.46 12.27 -4.79
N GLY A 109 7.97 11.32 -5.58
CA GLY A 109 8.61 10.85 -6.82
C GLY A 109 9.71 9.79 -6.66
N ARG A 110 9.97 9.30 -5.43
CA ARG A 110 10.93 8.21 -5.20
C ARG A 110 10.35 6.85 -5.60
N GLU A 111 11.22 5.83 -5.62
CA GLU A 111 10.81 4.45 -5.84
C GLU A 111 9.95 3.94 -4.67
N GLY A 112 8.76 3.42 -4.99
CA GLY A 112 7.94 2.69 -4.04
C GLY A 112 8.30 1.19 -3.99
N PHE A 113 7.59 0.46 -3.16
CA PHE A 113 7.85 -0.95 -2.89
C PHE A 113 7.81 -1.84 -4.14
N ASN A 114 6.97 -1.53 -5.12
CA ASN A 114 6.95 -2.23 -6.39
C ASN A 114 8.36 -2.31 -7.01
N ASN A 115 9.00 -1.15 -7.25
CA ASN A 115 10.33 -1.10 -7.87
C ASN A 115 11.43 -1.64 -6.95
N ILE A 116 11.35 -1.34 -5.65
CA ILE A 116 12.33 -1.79 -4.65
C ILE A 116 12.40 -3.33 -4.63
N PHE A 117 11.24 -4.01 -4.61
CA PHE A 117 11.22 -5.47 -4.54
C PHE A 117 11.47 -6.14 -5.88
N LEU A 118 11.09 -5.53 -7.01
CA LEU A 118 11.53 -5.99 -8.32
C LEU A 118 13.06 -5.98 -8.45
N LYS A 119 13.73 -4.92 -7.98
CA LYS A 119 15.21 -4.85 -7.96
C LYS A 119 15.86 -5.88 -7.02
N ARG A 120 15.09 -6.41 -6.06
CA ARG A 120 15.47 -7.52 -5.17
C ARG A 120 15.07 -8.89 -5.73
N ASN A 121 14.67 -8.94 -6.99
CA ASN A 121 14.25 -10.13 -7.72
C ASN A 121 12.95 -10.79 -7.22
N PHE A 122 12.07 -10.10 -6.55
CA PHE A 122 10.73 -10.60 -6.31
C PHE A 122 9.82 -10.31 -7.51
N SER A 123 9.05 -11.29 -7.94
CA SER A 123 7.87 -11.01 -8.77
C SER A 123 6.86 -10.21 -7.96
N VAL A 124 6.27 -9.21 -8.56
CA VAL A 124 5.33 -8.31 -7.90
C VAL A 124 3.98 -8.35 -8.59
N TYR A 125 2.94 -8.54 -7.78
CA TYR A 125 1.54 -8.45 -8.19
C TYR A 125 0.87 -7.35 -7.39
N LEU A 126 0.21 -6.41 -8.06
CA LEU A 126 -0.52 -5.31 -7.44
C LEU A 126 -2.01 -5.52 -7.64
N ILE A 127 -2.78 -5.50 -6.55
CA ILE A 127 -4.23 -5.70 -6.57
C ILE A 127 -4.92 -4.33 -6.55
N ASP A 128 -5.86 -4.12 -7.48
CA ASP A 128 -7.00 -3.25 -7.28
C ASP A 128 -8.18 -4.14 -6.90
N GLN A 129 -8.64 -4.02 -5.65
CA GLN A 129 -9.73 -4.86 -5.15
C GLN A 129 -11.06 -4.55 -5.86
N PRO A 130 -12.04 -5.45 -5.83
CA PRO A 130 -13.36 -5.19 -6.37
C PRO A 130 -13.92 -3.83 -5.93
N ARG A 131 -14.52 -3.10 -6.88
CA ARG A 131 -15.14 -1.78 -6.67
C ARG A 131 -14.14 -0.67 -6.33
N ARG A 132 -12.87 -0.79 -6.80
CA ARG A 132 -11.82 0.16 -6.50
C ARG A 132 -10.84 0.30 -7.66
N GLY A 133 -10.31 1.51 -7.89
CA GLY A 133 -9.27 1.77 -8.89
C GLY A 133 -9.65 1.25 -10.28
N ASN A 134 -8.78 0.46 -10.89
CA ASN A 134 -9.05 -0.16 -12.20
C ASN A 134 -10.15 -1.25 -12.17
N ALA A 135 -10.53 -1.73 -10.99
CA ALA A 135 -11.60 -2.70 -10.77
C ALA A 135 -12.93 -2.05 -10.37
N GLY A 136 -13.20 -0.83 -10.84
CA GLY A 136 -14.32 -0.02 -10.40
C GLY A 136 -15.72 -0.50 -10.85
N ARG A 137 -15.84 -1.55 -11.66
CA ARG A 137 -17.15 -2.01 -12.15
C ARG A 137 -17.88 -2.83 -11.10
N SER A 138 -18.94 -2.24 -10.49
CA SER A 138 -19.73 -2.82 -9.40
C SER A 138 -21.00 -3.47 -9.90
N THR A 139 -21.40 -4.61 -9.31
CA THR A 139 -22.71 -5.24 -9.54
C THR A 139 -23.83 -4.65 -8.68
N VAL A 140 -23.48 -3.76 -7.74
CA VAL A 140 -24.43 -3.05 -6.90
C VAL A 140 -24.40 -1.55 -7.19
N PRO A 141 -25.52 -0.86 -7.05
CA PRO A 141 -25.56 0.59 -7.24
C PRO A 141 -24.68 1.31 -6.19
N ALA A 142 -24.10 2.43 -6.59
CA ALA A 142 -23.36 3.31 -5.72
C ALA A 142 -23.58 4.78 -6.10
N THR A 143 -23.62 5.63 -5.08
CA THR A 143 -23.56 7.08 -5.26
C THR A 143 -22.19 7.56 -4.80
N ILE A 144 -21.50 8.31 -5.65
CA ILE A 144 -20.20 8.92 -5.33
C ILE A 144 -20.43 10.41 -5.15
N ASN A 145 -20.23 10.89 -3.94
CA ASN A 145 -20.34 12.31 -3.62
C ASN A 145 -18.94 12.91 -3.49
N PRO A 146 -18.69 14.10 -4.05
CA PRO A 146 -17.45 14.85 -3.79
C PRO A 146 -17.47 15.30 -2.32
N THR A 147 -16.58 14.74 -1.51
CA THR A 147 -16.49 15.03 -0.07
C THR A 147 -15.14 15.66 0.21
N PRO A 148 -15.08 16.92 0.69
CA PRO A 148 -13.83 17.55 1.11
C PRO A 148 -13.45 17.01 2.49
N ASP A 149 -12.51 16.06 2.55
CA ASP A 149 -12.11 15.35 3.78
C ASP A 149 -10.58 15.18 3.93
N GLU A 150 -9.79 15.92 3.14
CA GLU A 150 -8.33 15.76 3.10
C GLU A 150 -7.67 16.09 4.45
N GLN A 151 -8.11 17.12 5.17
CA GLN A 151 -7.58 17.47 6.49
C GLN A 151 -7.86 16.37 7.53
N MET A 152 -9.04 15.75 7.44
CA MET A 152 -9.39 14.60 8.29
C MET A 152 -8.46 13.42 8.02
N TRP A 153 -8.22 13.08 6.75
CA TRP A 153 -7.32 11.99 6.37
C TRP A 153 -5.85 12.32 6.70
N PHE A 154 -5.43 13.58 6.54
CA PHE A 154 -4.10 14.03 6.94
C PHE A 154 -3.84 13.75 8.43
N GLY A 155 -4.82 14.05 9.29
CA GLY A 155 -4.77 13.72 10.71
C GLY A 155 -4.86 12.22 10.99
N THR A 156 -5.82 11.53 10.37
CA THR A 156 -6.04 10.09 10.55
C THR A 156 -4.82 9.27 10.11
N PHE A 157 -4.13 9.71 9.07
CA PHE A 157 -2.91 9.06 8.57
C PHE A 157 -1.64 9.53 9.29
N ARG A 158 -1.78 10.34 10.33
CA ARG A 158 -0.69 10.79 11.21
C ARG A 158 0.44 11.51 10.48
N VAL A 159 0.11 12.28 9.45
CA VAL A 159 1.04 13.20 8.79
C VAL A 159 1.18 14.50 9.62
N GLY A 160 0.09 14.95 10.24
CA GLY A 160 0.00 16.15 11.05
C GLY A 160 -1.43 16.44 11.50
N ILE A 161 -1.78 17.67 11.74
CA ILE A 161 -3.14 18.13 12.11
C ILE A 161 -3.49 19.33 11.24
N GLY A 162 -4.58 19.26 10.46
CA GLY A 162 -5.08 20.38 9.66
C GLY A 162 -4.08 20.93 8.63
N PHE A 163 -3.17 20.10 8.14
CA PHE A 163 -1.99 20.39 7.30
C PHE A 163 -0.78 20.98 8.05
N ASP A 164 -0.82 21.10 9.37
CA ASP A 164 0.38 21.34 10.17
C ASP A 164 1.09 20.00 10.44
N TYR A 165 2.25 19.82 9.84
CA TYR A 165 3.02 18.58 9.89
C TYR A 165 3.56 18.28 11.29
N PHE A 166 3.53 17.04 11.72
CA PHE A 166 4.20 16.63 12.94
C PHE A 166 5.72 16.85 12.85
N SER A 167 6.32 17.20 14.02
CA SER A 167 7.76 17.33 14.10
C SER A 167 8.43 15.99 13.83
N GLY A 168 9.40 15.97 12.92
CA GLY A 168 10.13 14.73 12.57
C GLY A 168 9.37 13.74 11.70
N VAL A 169 8.16 14.11 11.18
CA VAL A 169 7.43 13.23 10.27
C VAL A 169 8.25 12.90 9.02
N GLN A 170 8.23 11.64 8.63
CA GLN A 170 8.93 11.11 7.43
C GLN A 170 8.11 11.34 6.15
N PHE A 171 7.61 12.55 5.98
CA PHE A 171 6.83 12.98 4.83
C PHE A 171 7.46 14.23 4.22
N ALA A 172 7.59 14.30 2.90
CA ALA A 172 8.09 15.49 2.22
C ALA A 172 7.01 16.59 2.26
N LYS A 173 7.43 17.80 2.67
CA LYS A 173 6.50 18.87 3.07
C LYS A 173 6.23 19.91 1.98
N ASP A 174 6.64 19.62 0.75
CA ASP A 174 6.36 20.46 -0.39
C ASP A 174 4.93 20.26 -0.92
N GLU A 175 4.42 21.30 -1.58
CA GLU A 175 3.05 21.32 -2.09
C GLU A 175 2.78 20.22 -3.12
N GLU A 176 3.73 19.92 -4.01
CA GLU A 176 3.53 18.91 -5.05
C GLU A 176 3.41 17.51 -4.43
N THR A 177 4.23 17.19 -3.43
CA THR A 177 4.11 15.93 -2.67
C THR A 177 2.73 15.80 -2.04
N LEU A 178 2.22 16.84 -1.41
CA LEU A 178 0.89 16.84 -0.80
C LEU A 178 -0.20 16.64 -1.86
N ASN A 179 -0.09 17.34 -2.99
CA ASN A 179 -0.99 17.20 -4.13
C ASN A 179 -0.99 15.77 -4.68
N GLN A 180 0.17 15.15 -4.88
CA GLN A 180 0.29 13.77 -5.36
C GLN A 180 -0.25 12.76 -4.34
N TYR A 181 -0.07 13.04 -3.05
CA TYR A 181 -0.57 12.20 -1.97
C TYR A 181 -2.10 12.10 -1.98
N PHE A 182 -2.81 13.21 -2.13
CA PHE A 182 -4.28 13.20 -2.20
C PHE A 182 -4.82 12.78 -3.56
N ARG A 183 -4.14 13.06 -4.66
CA ARG A 183 -4.55 12.63 -6.00
C ARG A 183 -4.48 11.12 -6.23
N GLN A 184 -3.81 10.35 -5.37
CA GLN A 184 -3.88 8.90 -5.41
C GLN A 184 -5.10 8.32 -4.68
N MET A 185 -5.92 9.16 -4.05
CA MET A 185 -7.16 8.73 -3.43
C MET A 185 -8.22 8.44 -4.47
N VAL A 186 -8.95 7.35 -4.29
CA VAL A 186 -10.04 6.92 -5.18
C VAL A 186 -11.26 6.54 -4.37
N PRO A 187 -12.47 6.78 -4.89
CA PRO A 187 -13.70 6.38 -4.22
C PRO A 187 -13.84 4.86 -4.19
N ASN A 188 -14.65 4.37 -3.25
CA ASN A 188 -15.18 3.02 -3.29
C ASN A 188 -16.51 3.03 -4.05
N ILE A 189 -16.65 2.17 -5.05
CA ILE A 189 -17.86 2.07 -5.89
C ILE A 189 -18.74 0.94 -5.35
N GLY A 190 -19.52 1.25 -4.33
CA GLY A 190 -20.36 0.30 -3.61
C GLY A 190 -19.82 -0.05 -2.22
N GLY A 191 -20.57 -0.86 -1.50
CA GLY A 191 -20.21 -1.30 -0.14
C GLY A 191 -19.02 -2.26 -0.11
N PHE A 192 -18.39 -2.37 1.07
CA PHE A 192 -17.37 -3.38 1.32
C PHE A 192 -18.03 -4.74 1.59
N ASP A 193 -17.97 -5.62 0.60
CA ASP A 193 -18.43 -6.99 0.69
C ASP A 193 -17.22 -7.91 0.91
N THR A 194 -17.09 -8.42 2.14
CA THR A 194 -15.96 -9.26 2.53
C THR A 194 -15.85 -10.51 1.66
N GLU A 195 -16.98 -11.15 1.31
CA GLU A 195 -16.98 -12.34 0.48
C GLU A 195 -16.51 -12.06 -0.94
N VAL A 196 -17.05 -11.03 -1.58
CA VAL A 196 -16.65 -10.60 -2.93
C VAL A 196 -15.16 -10.27 -2.96
N ILE A 197 -14.68 -9.49 -2.01
CA ILE A 197 -13.30 -8.99 -1.95
C ILE A 197 -12.31 -10.13 -1.69
N THR A 198 -12.58 -10.98 -0.69
CA THR A 198 -11.66 -12.07 -0.32
C THR A 198 -11.68 -13.22 -1.32
N ASN A 199 -12.84 -13.51 -1.93
CA ASN A 199 -12.94 -14.50 -2.99
C ASN A 199 -12.16 -14.08 -4.24
N ALA A 200 -12.22 -12.80 -4.65
CA ALA A 200 -11.43 -12.32 -5.76
C ALA A 200 -9.91 -12.45 -5.50
N THR A 201 -9.46 -12.09 -4.27
CA THR A 201 -8.05 -12.24 -3.88
C THR A 201 -7.64 -13.72 -3.77
N SER A 202 -8.50 -14.59 -3.25
CA SER A 202 -8.27 -16.04 -3.24
C SER A 202 -8.08 -16.58 -4.67
N LYS A 203 -8.91 -16.14 -5.63
CA LYS A 203 -8.78 -16.52 -7.05
C LYS A 203 -7.46 -16.04 -7.67
N LEU A 204 -6.88 -14.94 -7.19
CA LEU A 204 -5.53 -14.55 -7.60
C LEU A 204 -4.52 -15.62 -7.20
N PHE A 205 -4.52 -16.07 -5.94
CA PHE A 205 -3.61 -17.11 -5.47
C PHE A 205 -3.88 -18.49 -6.15
N ASP A 206 -5.13 -18.79 -6.51
CA ASP A 206 -5.44 -19.96 -7.32
C ASP A 206 -4.72 -19.91 -8.69
N LYS A 207 -4.62 -18.73 -9.28
CA LYS A 207 -4.00 -18.50 -10.58
C LYS A 207 -2.47 -18.47 -10.54
N ILE A 208 -1.88 -17.79 -9.56
CA ILE A 208 -0.43 -17.56 -9.49
C ILE A 208 0.32 -18.61 -8.66
N GLY A 209 -0.38 -19.40 -7.83
CA GLY A 209 0.21 -20.35 -6.89
C GLY A 209 0.61 -19.70 -5.56
N ASN A 210 1.62 -20.29 -4.92
CA ASN A 210 2.11 -19.83 -3.62
C ASN A 210 2.72 -18.42 -3.69
N GLY A 211 2.43 -17.59 -2.68
CA GLY A 211 2.97 -16.24 -2.59
C GLY A 211 2.90 -15.64 -1.17
N VAL A 212 3.52 -14.51 -0.98
CA VAL A 212 3.45 -13.70 0.23
C VAL A 212 2.47 -12.57 0.00
N LEU A 213 1.50 -12.42 0.90
CA LEU A 213 0.52 -11.33 0.84
C LEU A 213 1.03 -10.14 1.66
N VAL A 214 1.10 -8.98 1.03
CA VAL A 214 1.47 -7.71 1.69
C VAL A 214 0.26 -6.80 1.69
N THR A 215 -0.25 -6.47 2.87
CA THR A 215 -1.49 -5.69 3.05
C THR A 215 -1.20 -4.33 3.68
N HIS A 216 -2.11 -3.40 3.48
CA HIS A 216 -2.08 -2.09 4.12
C HIS A 216 -3.45 -1.72 4.68
N SER A 217 -3.49 -1.27 5.94
CA SER A 217 -4.67 -0.66 6.55
C SER A 217 -5.92 -1.56 6.46
N HIS A 218 -6.91 -1.11 5.72
CA HIS A 218 -8.18 -1.80 5.47
C HIS A 218 -8.01 -3.24 4.93
N SER A 219 -7.05 -3.48 4.04
CA SER A 219 -6.82 -4.83 3.50
C SER A 219 -6.19 -5.81 4.50
N GLY A 220 -5.77 -5.37 5.68
CA GLY A 220 -5.29 -6.27 6.74
C GLY A 220 -6.35 -7.31 7.12
N GLY A 221 -7.56 -6.87 7.49
CA GLY A 221 -8.67 -7.77 7.83
C GLY A 221 -9.07 -8.70 6.69
N PHE A 222 -9.10 -8.20 5.46
CA PHE A 222 -9.36 -9.04 4.29
C PHE A 222 -8.22 -10.02 4.01
N GLY A 223 -6.98 -9.63 4.34
CA GLY A 223 -5.81 -10.50 4.22
C GLY A 223 -5.92 -11.74 5.11
N TRP A 224 -6.29 -11.56 6.39
CA TRP A 224 -6.54 -12.66 7.31
C TRP A 224 -7.67 -13.58 6.80
N ALA A 225 -8.79 -12.99 6.41
CA ALA A 225 -9.95 -13.73 5.90
C ALA A 225 -9.62 -14.49 4.60
N THR A 226 -8.75 -13.92 3.73
CA THR A 226 -8.30 -14.61 2.51
C THR A 226 -7.36 -15.78 2.84
N ALA A 227 -6.46 -15.64 3.82
CA ALA A 227 -5.56 -16.71 4.24
C ALA A 227 -6.33 -17.90 4.87
N VAL A 228 -7.43 -17.63 5.54
CA VAL A 228 -8.35 -18.70 6.01
C VAL A 228 -8.96 -19.48 4.85
N LYS A 229 -9.18 -18.82 3.69
CA LYS A 229 -9.79 -19.44 2.49
C LYS A 229 -8.79 -20.13 1.57
N ASN A 230 -7.51 -19.72 1.58
CA ASN A 230 -6.54 -20.15 0.56
C ASN A 230 -5.16 -20.45 1.17
N ASP A 231 -4.76 -21.70 1.15
CA ASP A 231 -3.50 -22.22 1.69
C ASP A 231 -2.25 -21.88 0.85
N LYS A 232 -2.43 -21.29 -0.33
CA LYS A 232 -1.31 -20.80 -1.16
C LYS A 232 -0.73 -19.48 -0.64
N ILE A 233 -1.40 -18.81 0.30
CA ILE A 233 -0.82 -17.69 1.05
C ILE A 233 0.16 -18.28 2.06
N ARG A 234 1.46 -18.07 1.82
CA ARG A 234 2.53 -18.69 2.60
C ARG A 234 3.02 -17.82 3.76
N ALA A 235 2.71 -16.54 3.74
CA ALA A 235 3.00 -15.59 4.78
C ALA A 235 2.20 -14.29 4.55
N ILE A 236 2.06 -13.48 5.60
CA ILE A 236 1.45 -12.15 5.50
C ILE A 236 2.37 -11.11 6.15
N ALA A 237 2.66 -10.03 5.43
CA ALA A 237 3.23 -8.81 5.98
C ALA A 237 2.18 -7.71 5.93
N SER A 238 1.77 -7.17 7.07
CA SER A 238 0.70 -6.18 7.15
C SER A 238 1.21 -4.85 7.69
N TYR A 239 1.02 -3.80 6.92
CA TYR A 239 1.32 -2.44 7.34
C TYR A 239 0.06 -1.79 7.88
N GLU A 240 0.08 -1.40 9.16
CA GLU A 240 -0.98 -0.60 9.77
C GLU A 240 -2.39 -1.22 9.65
N PRO A 241 -2.62 -2.51 9.92
CA PRO A 241 -3.95 -3.09 9.78
C PRO A 241 -4.98 -2.36 10.64
N GLY A 242 -6.08 -1.92 10.00
CA GLY A 242 -7.06 -1.04 10.63
C GLY A 242 -8.19 -1.76 11.37
N SER A 243 -8.48 -3.03 11.04
CA SER A 243 -9.62 -3.77 11.58
C SER A 243 -9.61 -5.23 11.13
N GLY A 244 -10.64 -5.98 11.52
CA GLY A 244 -10.89 -7.34 11.01
C GLY A 244 -9.98 -8.41 11.61
N PHE A 245 -9.45 -8.20 12.82
CA PHE A 245 -8.70 -9.21 13.55
C PHE A 245 -9.61 -10.40 13.91
N LEU A 246 -9.19 -11.59 13.51
CA LEU A 246 -9.97 -12.83 13.62
C LEU A 246 -9.54 -13.61 14.87
N PHE A 247 -10.45 -13.80 15.81
CA PHE A 247 -10.23 -14.58 17.04
C PHE A 247 -11.04 -15.86 17.04
N PRO A 248 -10.69 -16.88 17.83
CA PRO A 248 -11.60 -17.99 18.10
C PRO A 248 -12.91 -17.44 18.67
N ALA A 249 -14.06 -17.94 18.22
CA ALA A 249 -15.39 -17.44 18.61
C ALA A 249 -15.61 -17.36 20.13
N GLY A 250 -14.97 -18.25 20.92
CA GLY A 250 -15.02 -18.24 22.37
C GLY A 250 -13.97 -17.35 23.07
N GLU A 251 -13.08 -16.69 22.33
CA GLU A 251 -11.98 -15.90 22.89
C GLU A 251 -11.90 -14.49 22.25
N VAL A 252 -13.00 -14.00 21.72
CA VAL A 252 -13.07 -12.63 21.19
C VAL A 252 -12.93 -11.64 22.35
N PRO A 253 -11.92 -10.75 22.33
CA PRO A 253 -11.76 -9.77 23.40
C PRO A 253 -12.86 -8.71 23.34
N ASP A 254 -13.13 -8.06 24.47
CA ASP A 254 -13.97 -6.88 24.51
C ASP A 254 -13.43 -5.79 23.57
N PRO A 255 -14.33 -5.01 22.95
CA PRO A 255 -13.91 -3.89 22.12
C PRO A 255 -13.07 -2.89 22.90
N ILE A 256 -11.97 -2.43 22.29
CA ILE A 256 -11.08 -1.44 22.88
C ILE A 256 -11.66 -0.04 22.64
N ALA A 257 -11.93 0.68 23.71
CA ALA A 257 -12.47 2.04 23.63
C ALA A 257 -11.47 3.01 22.96
N SER A 258 -11.97 3.85 22.08
CA SER A 258 -11.21 4.98 21.52
C SER A 258 -12.12 6.18 21.25
N SER A 259 -11.53 7.35 21.12
CA SER A 259 -12.25 8.60 20.80
C SER A 259 -12.83 8.59 19.37
N SER A 260 -12.38 7.67 18.50
CA SER A 260 -12.98 7.45 17.17
C SER A 260 -14.05 6.34 17.16
N GLY A 261 -14.45 5.85 18.32
CA GLY A 261 -15.33 4.71 18.50
C GLY A 261 -14.59 3.41 18.85
N PRO A 262 -15.29 2.41 19.36
CA PRO A 262 -14.68 1.17 19.83
C PRO A 262 -14.08 0.36 18.67
N VAL A 263 -12.91 -0.24 18.90
CA VAL A 263 -12.25 -1.17 17.97
C VAL A 263 -12.56 -2.59 18.41
N GLY A 264 -13.41 -3.27 17.66
CA GLY A 264 -13.79 -4.65 17.90
C GLY A 264 -13.01 -5.67 17.09
N ALA A 265 -13.18 -6.94 17.42
CA ALA A 265 -12.63 -8.09 16.73
C ALA A 265 -13.76 -9.00 16.22
N ILE A 266 -13.41 -9.99 15.38
CA ILE A 266 -14.36 -10.91 14.74
C ILE A 266 -14.11 -12.32 15.25
N GLY A 267 -15.16 -13.00 15.76
CA GLY A 267 -15.10 -14.40 16.14
C GLY A 267 -15.28 -15.31 14.92
N ILE A 268 -14.40 -16.31 14.79
CA ILE A 268 -14.48 -17.33 13.74
C ILE A 268 -14.37 -18.74 14.35
N PRO A 269 -14.82 -19.78 13.64
CA PRO A 269 -14.62 -21.16 14.09
C PRO A 269 -13.14 -21.47 14.36
N MET A 270 -12.84 -22.24 15.40
CA MET A 270 -11.48 -22.62 15.79
C MET A 270 -10.74 -23.29 14.62
N THR A 271 -11.42 -24.13 13.84
CA THR A 271 -10.83 -24.79 12.67
C THR A 271 -10.31 -23.82 11.62
N ASP A 272 -10.97 -22.67 11.46
CA ASP A 272 -10.55 -21.61 10.55
C ASP A 272 -9.45 -20.75 11.16
N PHE A 273 -9.57 -20.44 12.44
CA PHE A 273 -8.53 -19.72 13.17
C PHE A 273 -7.17 -20.45 13.13
N MET A 274 -7.17 -21.77 13.30
CA MET A 274 -5.96 -22.61 13.25
C MET A 274 -5.22 -22.56 11.92
N LYS A 275 -5.85 -22.13 10.82
CA LYS A 275 -5.15 -21.92 9.54
C LYS A 275 -4.17 -20.75 9.62
N LEU A 276 -4.49 -19.71 10.39
CA LEU A 276 -3.64 -18.55 10.61
C LEU A 276 -2.37 -18.89 11.42
N THR A 277 -2.41 -19.94 12.25
CA THR A 277 -1.22 -20.40 13.00
C THR A 277 -0.21 -21.16 12.14
N LYS A 278 -0.52 -21.45 10.87
CA LYS A 278 0.33 -22.25 9.96
C LYS A 278 1.26 -21.41 9.10
N ILE A 279 1.12 -20.11 9.15
CA ILE A 279 1.91 -19.18 8.33
C ILE A 279 2.54 -18.10 9.22
N PRO A 280 3.78 -17.69 8.94
CA PRO A 280 4.36 -16.55 9.64
C PRO A 280 3.67 -15.25 9.23
N ILE A 281 3.46 -14.37 10.20
CA ILE A 281 2.78 -13.09 10.02
C ILE A 281 3.59 -12.00 10.71
N ILE A 282 3.84 -10.89 10.01
CA ILE A 282 4.44 -9.70 10.60
C ILE A 282 3.54 -8.49 10.41
N ILE A 283 3.41 -7.69 11.44
CA ILE A 283 2.61 -6.46 11.44
C ILE A 283 3.52 -5.29 11.82
N TYR A 284 3.47 -4.22 11.03
CA TYR A 284 4.20 -2.98 11.29
C TYR A 284 3.23 -1.85 11.60
N TYR A 285 3.52 -1.09 12.65
CA TYR A 285 2.84 0.18 12.96
C TYR A 285 3.87 1.32 13.00
N GLY A 286 3.51 2.47 12.43
CA GLY A 286 4.33 3.69 12.39
C GLY A 286 4.33 4.45 13.71
N ASP A 287 4.72 5.72 13.62
CA ASP A 287 4.85 6.64 14.75
C ASP A 287 3.56 7.45 15.01
N PHE A 288 3.63 8.37 15.96
CA PHE A 288 2.55 9.28 16.38
C PHE A 288 1.28 8.54 16.87
N ILE A 289 1.45 7.35 17.44
CA ILE A 289 0.40 6.58 18.10
C ILE A 289 0.53 6.83 19.61
N PRO A 290 -0.49 7.41 20.28
CA PRO A 290 -0.41 7.69 21.70
C PRO A 290 -0.43 6.43 22.55
N GLU A 291 0.23 6.45 23.71
CA GLU A 291 0.22 5.33 24.66
C GLU A 291 -1.08 5.25 25.47
N LYS A 292 -1.75 6.39 25.65
CA LYS A 292 -2.98 6.51 26.44
C LYS A 292 -4.09 7.09 25.57
N LEU A 293 -5.32 6.98 26.07
CA LEU A 293 -6.50 7.59 25.44
C LEU A 293 -6.22 9.07 25.13
N ASP A 294 -6.44 9.45 23.89
CA ASP A 294 -6.17 10.78 23.34
C ASP A 294 -7.45 11.39 22.76
N PRO A 295 -7.72 12.67 22.96
CA PRO A 295 -8.89 13.33 22.40
C PRO A 295 -8.86 13.44 20.87
N ASN A 296 -7.69 13.28 20.22
CA ASN A 296 -7.58 13.25 18.77
C ASN A 296 -8.07 11.90 18.22
N PRO A 297 -9.23 11.85 17.53
CA PRO A 297 -9.84 10.59 17.09
C PRO A 297 -8.95 9.80 16.13
N GLY A 298 -8.19 10.50 15.29
CA GLY A 298 -7.25 9.83 14.34
C GLY A 298 -6.16 9.08 15.09
N ALA A 299 -5.45 9.77 15.98
CA ALA A 299 -4.34 9.17 16.74
C ALA A 299 -4.83 8.07 17.68
N ASP A 300 -5.88 8.31 18.47
CA ASP A 300 -6.40 7.37 19.45
C ASP A 300 -7.01 6.11 18.82
N GLY A 301 -7.62 6.26 17.66
CA GLY A 301 -8.08 5.11 16.90
C GLY A 301 -6.95 4.13 16.53
N TRP A 302 -5.73 4.64 16.28
CA TRP A 302 -4.55 3.81 16.00
C TRP A 302 -3.96 3.19 17.27
N ARG A 303 -4.05 3.86 18.43
CA ARG A 303 -3.72 3.26 19.74
C ARG A 303 -4.53 1.99 19.97
N ALA A 304 -5.85 2.09 19.82
CA ALA A 304 -6.73 0.94 20.02
C ALA A 304 -6.47 -0.20 19.00
N ARG A 305 -6.11 0.13 17.76
CA ARG A 305 -5.76 -0.87 16.74
C ARG A 305 -4.43 -1.56 17.03
N LEU A 306 -3.42 -0.83 17.46
CA LEU A 306 -2.13 -1.40 17.88
C LEU A 306 -2.32 -2.33 19.09
N GLU A 307 -3.13 -1.92 20.07
CA GLU A 307 -3.46 -2.76 21.22
C GLU A 307 -4.21 -4.04 20.79
N MET A 308 -5.19 -3.94 19.90
CA MET A 308 -5.90 -5.09 19.36
C MET A 308 -4.96 -6.04 18.58
N ALA A 309 -4.05 -5.50 17.79
CA ALA A 309 -3.06 -6.29 17.07
C ALA A 309 -2.13 -7.07 18.01
N ARG A 310 -1.76 -6.48 19.14
CA ARG A 310 -0.97 -7.17 20.19
C ARG A 310 -1.75 -8.31 20.84
N LYS A 311 -3.02 -8.07 21.19
CA LYS A 311 -3.92 -9.14 21.71
C LYS A 311 -4.09 -10.27 20.70
N TRP A 312 -4.24 -9.92 19.43
CA TRP A 312 -4.36 -10.91 18.35
C TRP A 312 -3.08 -11.74 18.18
N ARG A 313 -1.93 -11.10 18.15
CA ARG A 313 -0.62 -11.76 18.13
C ARG A 313 -0.52 -12.77 19.29
N ASP A 314 -0.84 -12.36 20.51
CA ASP A 314 -0.72 -13.19 21.70
C ASP A 314 -1.66 -14.43 21.60
N THR A 315 -2.86 -14.23 21.06
CA THR A 315 -3.81 -15.32 20.84
C THR A 315 -3.33 -16.28 19.75
N VAL A 316 -2.89 -15.80 18.59
CA VAL A 316 -2.38 -16.67 17.52
C VAL A 316 -1.15 -17.46 18.00
N ASN A 317 -0.23 -16.81 18.72
CA ASN A 317 0.98 -17.45 19.24
C ASN A 317 0.67 -18.45 20.37
N LYS A 318 -0.34 -18.19 21.21
CA LYS A 318 -0.85 -19.15 22.21
C LYS A 318 -1.24 -20.49 21.56
N TYR A 319 -1.75 -20.47 20.34
CA TYR A 319 -2.13 -21.65 19.56
C TYR A 319 -1.02 -22.17 18.63
N GLY A 320 0.23 -21.79 18.87
CA GLY A 320 1.40 -22.28 18.15
C GLY A 320 1.65 -21.59 16.81
N GLY A 321 1.12 -20.38 16.62
CA GLY A 321 1.42 -19.53 15.48
C GLY A 321 2.73 -18.76 15.60
N ASP A 322 3.04 -18.00 14.57
CA ASP A 322 4.27 -17.18 14.45
C ASP A 322 3.86 -15.77 13.99
N VAL A 323 3.41 -14.95 14.92
CA VAL A 323 3.00 -13.56 14.66
C VAL A 323 3.90 -12.59 15.40
N GLU A 324 4.43 -11.62 14.68
CA GLU A 324 5.20 -10.49 15.20
C GLU A 324 4.43 -9.17 15.01
N VAL A 325 4.45 -8.30 16.01
CA VAL A 325 3.93 -6.93 15.92
C VAL A 325 5.06 -5.97 16.26
N ILE A 326 5.44 -5.18 15.29
CA ILE A 326 6.52 -4.18 15.39
C ILE A 326 5.90 -2.78 15.39
N HIS A 327 6.03 -2.07 16.49
CA HIS A 327 5.80 -0.64 16.55
C HIS A 327 7.13 0.04 16.26
N LEU A 328 7.27 0.68 15.12
CA LEU A 328 8.55 1.19 14.60
C LEU A 328 9.35 2.06 15.60
N PRO A 329 8.70 2.96 16.39
CA PRO A 329 9.42 3.71 17.42
C PRO A 329 10.12 2.85 18.49
N GLU A 330 9.56 1.66 18.81
CA GLU A 330 10.16 0.75 19.81
C GLU A 330 11.48 0.13 19.35
N ILE A 331 11.72 0.12 18.04
CA ILE A 331 13.00 -0.32 17.44
C ILE A 331 13.86 0.85 16.94
N GLY A 332 13.53 2.09 17.36
CA GLY A 332 14.30 3.29 17.06
C GLY A 332 13.97 3.97 15.72
N ILE A 333 13.02 3.46 14.94
CA ILE A 333 12.60 4.05 13.67
C ILE A 333 11.40 4.97 13.92
N LYS A 334 11.60 6.27 13.72
CA LYS A 334 10.64 7.30 14.12
C LYS A 334 10.15 8.14 12.95
N GLY A 335 9.01 8.80 13.17
CA GLY A 335 8.41 9.74 12.23
C GLY A 335 7.57 9.09 11.13
N ASN A 336 7.40 7.78 11.12
CA ASN A 336 6.62 7.10 10.09
C ASN A 336 5.13 7.37 10.24
N THR A 337 4.51 7.68 9.12
CA THR A 337 3.06 7.91 9.00
C THR A 337 2.30 6.59 8.92
N HIS A 338 1.02 6.68 8.57
CA HIS A 338 0.21 5.50 8.22
C HIS A 338 0.71 4.76 6.95
N PHE A 339 1.65 5.35 6.22
CA PHE A 339 2.22 4.80 4.98
C PHE A 339 3.73 4.55 5.09
N PRO A 340 4.22 3.73 6.05
CA PRO A 340 5.65 3.57 6.25
C PRO A 340 6.40 3.11 5.00
N PHE A 341 5.76 2.36 4.12
CA PHE A 341 6.30 1.91 2.84
C PHE A 341 6.43 3.02 1.76
N SER A 342 5.86 4.20 2.02
CA SER A 342 5.89 5.39 1.14
C SER A 342 6.63 6.58 1.75
N ASP A 343 6.86 6.57 3.06
CA ASP A 343 7.55 7.60 3.82
C ASP A 343 9.00 7.82 3.34
N LEU A 344 9.63 8.92 3.73
CA LEU A 344 10.99 9.30 3.31
C LEU A 344 12.03 8.20 3.56
N ASN A 345 11.86 7.42 4.61
CA ASN A 345 12.71 6.28 4.96
C ASN A 345 12.20 4.93 4.44
N ASN A 346 11.37 4.91 3.38
CA ASN A 346 10.74 3.69 2.85
C ASN A 346 11.74 2.58 2.50
N MET A 347 12.98 2.93 2.15
CA MET A 347 14.03 1.95 1.89
C MET A 347 14.43 1.18 3.16
N GLU A 348 14.46 1.85 4.32
CA GLU A 348 14.69 1.22 5.62
C GLU A 348 13.56 0.26 5.97
N ILE A 349 12.31 0.67 5.75
CA ILE A 349 11.13 -0.18 5.96
C ILE A 349 11.13 -1.38 5.01
N ALA A 350 11.53 -1.19 3.75
CA ALA A 350 11.71 -2.30 2.81
C ALA A 350 12.83 -3.26 3.23
N ASN A 351 13.87 -2.77 3.92
CA ASN A 351 14.94 -3.61 4.48
C ASN A 351 14.43 -4.49 5.62
N LEU A 352 13.56 -3.97 6.49
CA LEU A 352 12.90 -4.77 7.54
C LEU A 352 12.11 -5.93 6.95
N LEU A 353 11.25 -5.65 5.96
CA LEU A 353 10.49 -6.71 5.29
C LEU A 353 11.41 -7.73 4.62
N ASN A 354 12.44 -7.27 3.90
CA ASN A 354 13.37 -8.18 3.22
C ASN A 354 14.15 -9.06 4.22
N LYS A 355 14.55 -8.51 5.37
CA LYS A 355 15.20 -9.25 6.44
C LYS A 355 14.27 -10.34 6.98
N TRP A 356 13.03 -9.99 7.33
CA TRP A 356 12.04 -10.93 7.82
C TRP A 356 11.73 -12.05 6.81
N LEU A 357 11.54 -11.72 5.52
CA LEU A 357 11.33 -12.72 4.47
C LEU A 357 12.48 -13.73 4.43
N LYS A 358 13.74 -13.27 4.54
CA LYS A 358 14.90 -14.12 4.57
C LYS A 358 14.95 -14.99 5.82
N GLU A 359 14.68 -14.44 6.99
CA GLU A 359 14.67 -15.16 8.28
C GLU A 359 13.62 -16.27 8.32
N LYS A 360 12.48 -16.06 7.64
CA LYS A 360 11.41 -17.07 7.52
C LYS A 360 11.60 -18.02 6.33
N GLY A 361 12.67 -17.89 5.52
CA GLY A 361 12.93 -18.74 4.35
C GLY A 361 11.90 -18.55 3.22
N LEU A 362 11.43 -17.32 3.05
CA LEU A 362 10.39 -16.94 2.07
C LEU A 362 10.94 -16.18 0.86
N ASP A 363 12.26 -16.07 0.75
CA ASP A 363 12.94 -15.29 -0.28
C ASP A 363 13.50 -16.14 -1.44
#